data_cb538f2f8a2abe7aa8b1101054158229
#
_entry.id   cb538f2f8a2abe7aa8b1101054158229
#
_cell.length_a   1.000
_cell.length_b   1.000
_cell.length_c   1.000
_cell.angle_alpha   90.00
_cell.angle_beta   90.00
_cell.angle_gamma   90.00
#
_symmetry.space_group_name_H-M   'P 1'
#
loop_
_entity.id
_entity.type
_entity.pdbx_description
1 polymer ?
#
loop_
_entity_poly.entity_id
_entity_poly.type
_entity_poly.pdbx_seq_one_letter_code
_entity_poly.pdbx_strand_id
1 'polypeptide(L)'
;MYKGIAGSEGIGIGNVVIIEEHEIVIENKKITDTDAEIARLQGAIEKFVNETNAMADRMEKTVGAKDADILRGHIQMLQDPTIEEQITALIVSEKITAEKALDQVLEQTAEIFAQIPDELLQQRATDFRDIKARILKILLGIEDYDISAAPAGTVLVAHDLTPSMTAGIVAENIAGILTEVGGRTSHSAILARAMEIPAVLSIDGICTAVKNGDRVVLNGTSGEAIVNPDAETEQKFAGLLEEYKKEKELLKKFAGVPTVSADGTKVELVCNIGKPEDAKKAVECDGEGIGLFRTEFLFMDRDTIPTEEEQFEAYKSVAVSYTHLRAHETELHL
;
A
#
# COMPACT_ATOMS: atom_id res chain seq x y z
N MET A 1 -17.37 19.92 6.28
CA MET A 1 -17.73 18.49 6.25
C MET A 1 -17.56 17.99 4.84
N TYR A 2 -16.80 16.93 4.68
CA TYR A 2 -16.51 16.29 3.40
C TYR A 2 -17.03 14.86 3.40
N LYS A 3 -17.32 14.32 2.26
CA LYS A 3 -17.76 12.95 2.07
C LYS A 3 -16.98 12.31 0.94
N GLY A 4 -16.39 11.16 1.23
CA GLY A 4 -15.63 10.37 0.28
C GLY A 4 -16.00 8.89 0.34
N ILE A 5 -15.14 8.06 -0.19
CA ILE A 5 -15.30 6.61 -0.19
C ILE A 5 -14.72 6.04 1.12
N ALA A 6 -15.49 5.19 1.79
CA ALA A 6 -15.01 4.40 2.93
C ALA A 6 -13.87 3.46 2.48
N GLY A 7 -12.65 3.79 2.85
CA GLY A 7 -11.44 3.06 2.46
C GLY A 7 -11.03 2.01 3.48
N SER A 8 -11.03 2.38 4.75
CA SER A 8 -10.73 1.52 5.90
C SER A 8 -11.54 1.96 7.10
N GLU A 9 -12.10 1.02 7.82
CA GLU A 9 -13.01 1.25 8.96
C GLU A 9 -12.30 1.89 10.15
N GLY A 10 -13.08 2.57 10.99
CA GLY A 10 -12.63 3.15 12.24
C GLY A 10 -12.89 4.66 12.33
N ILE A 11 -12.52 5.22 13.49
CA ILE A 11 -12.66 6.63 13.81
C ILE A 11 -11.27 7.23 14.00
N GLY A 12 -10.97 8.31 13.29
CA GLY A 12 -9.71 9.04 13.41
C GLY A 12 -9.94 10.44 13.93
N ILE A 13 -9.04 10.88 14.83
CA ILE A 13 -9.02 12.24 15.38
C ILE A 13 -7.57 12.68 15.46
N GLY A 14 -7.18 13.69 14.70
CA GLY A 14 -5.78 14.09 14.66
C GLY A 14 -5.53 15.43 14.02
N ASN A 15 -4.26 15.73 13.84
CA ASN A 15 -3.82 16.95 13.16
C ASN A 15 -3.30 16.61 11.77
N VAL A 16 -3.64 17.45 10.80
CA VAL A 16 -3.29 17.27 9.39
C VAL A 16 -1.77 17.39 9.18
N VAL A 17 -1.23 16.45 8.43
CA VAL A 17 0.03 16.58 7.72
C VAL A 17 -0.26 16.32 6.25
N ILE A 18 -0.03 17.33 5.42
CA ILE A 18 -0.20 17.24 3.98
C ILE A 18 1.09 16.68 3.41
N ILE A 19 0.94 15.60 2.64
CA ILE A 19 2.03 15.07 1.82
C ILE A 19 1.95 15.80 0.49
N GLU A 20 2.78 16.83 0.36
CA GLU A 20 2.84 17.62 -0.86
C GLU A 20 3.53 16.83 -1.97
N GLU A 21 2.88 16.72 -3.10
CA GLU A 21 3.56 16.37 -4.34
C GLU A 21 4.25 17.64 -4.83
N HIS A 22 5.56 17.71 -4.65
CA HIS A 22 6.34 18.81 -5.22
C HIS A 22 6.22 18.77 -6.74
N GLU A 23 5.76 19.87 -7.33
CA GLU A 23 5.82 20.03 -8.79
C GLU A 23 7.27 19.96 -9.24
N ILE A 24 7.61 18.88 -9.93
CA ILE A 24 8.97 18.67 -10.44
C ILE A 24 9.14 19.50 -11.70
N VAL A 25 9.80 20.65 -11.57
CA VAL A 25 10.12 21.50 -12.72
C VAL A 25 11.45 21.06 -13.33
N ILE A 26 11.38 20.50 -14.53
CA ILE A 26 12.56 20.06 -15.27
C ILE A 26 13.02 21.20 -16.18
N GLU A 27 14.20 21.74 -15.92
CA GLU A 27 14.77 22.78 -16.74
C GLU A 27 15.27 22.24 -18.10
N ASN A 28 14.91 22.93 -19.17
CA ASN A 28 15.36 22.55 -20.50
C ASN A 28 16.77 23.12 -20.79
N LYS A 29 17.78 22.50 -20.17
CA LYS A 29 19.21 22.87 -20.34
C LYS A 29 19.90 21.92 -21.30
N LYS A 30 20.80 22.45 -22.14
CA LYS A 30 21.75 21.65 -22.90
C LYS A 30 23.02 21.46 -22.08
N ILE A 31 23.54 20.24 -22.12
CA ILE A 31 24.76 19.83 -21.41
C ILE A 31 25.94 19.78 -22.38
N THR A 32 27.15 19.89 -21.84
CA THR A 32 28.40 19.79 -22.63
C THR A 32 29.18 18.53 -22.32
N ASP A 33 29.02 17.99 -21.10
CA ASP A 33 29.69 16.80 -20.64
C ASP A 33 28.66 15.68 -20.40
N THR A 34 28.53 14.80 -21.38
CA THR A 34 27.59 13.68 -21.35
C THR A 34 28.01 12.57 -20.38
N ASP A 35 29.34 12.38 -20.21
CA ASP A 35 29.84 11.31 -19.34
C ASP A 35 29.61 11.66 -17.86
N ALA A 36 29.81 12.91 -17.48
CA ALA A 36 29.48 13.39 -16.15
C ALA A 36 27.99 13.29 -15.84
N GLU A 37 27.13 13.54 -16.84
CA GLU A 37 25.69 13.47 -16.69
C GLU A 37 25.20 12.02 -16.56
N ILE A 38 25.78 11.09 -17.32
CA ILE A 38 25.50 9.65 -17.18
C ILE A 38 25.94 9.15 -15.79
N ALA A 39 27.11 9.55 -15.32
CA ALA A 39 27.58 9.19 -13.98
C ALA A 39 26.63 9.72 -12.88
N ARG A 40 26.08 10.94 -13.07
CA ARG A 40 25.09 11.51 -12.14
C ARG A 40 23.78 10.71 -12.14
N LEU A 41 23.29 10.27 -13.31
CA LEU A 41 22.14 9.39 -13.44
C LEU A 41 22.39 8.07 -12.73
N GLN A 42 23.52 7.42 -12.98
CA GLN A 42 23.87 6.14 -12.35
C GLN A 42 23.93 6.24 -10.81
N GLY A 43 24.51 7.31 -10.29
CA GLY A 43 24.51 7.59 -8.85
C GLY A 43 23.11 7.76 -8.28
N ALA A 44 22.18 8.39 -9.02
CA ALA A 44 20.79 8.53 -8.61
C ALA A 44 20.03 7.19 -8.63
N ILE A 45 20.27 6.36 -9.65
CA ILE A 45 19.71 5.01 -9.74
C ILE A 45 20.21 4.13 -8.59
N GLU A 46 21.51 4.15 -8.28
CA GLU A 46 22.06 3.40 -7.16
C GLU A 46 21.44 3.84 -5.83
N LYS A 47 21.30 5.14 -5.61
CA LYS A 47 20.64 5.68 -4.42
C LYS A 47 19.18 5.22 -4.34
N PHE A 48 18.43 5.31 -5.44
CA PHE A 48 17.05 4.82 -5.53
C PHE A 48 16.94 3.33 -5.16
N VAL A 49 17.82 2.48 -5.70
CA VAL A 49 17.84 1.03 -5.41
C VAL A 49 18.08 0.77 -3.92
N ASN A 50 19.06 1.46 -3.33
CA ASN A 50 19.40 1.30 -1.92
C ASN A 50 18.24 1.74 -0.99
N GLU A 51 17.64 2.90 -1.27
CA GLU A 51 16.50 3.41 -0.51
C GLU A 51 15.27 2.51 -0.67
N THR A 52 14.99 2.02 -1.88
CA THR A 52 13.86 1.15 -2.16
C THR A 52 13.99 -0.21 -1.47
N ASN A 53 15.19 -0.81 -1.46
CA ASN A 53 15.43 -2.03 -0.70
C ASN A 53 15.20 -1.82 0.80
N ALA A 54 15.70 -0.73 1.37
CA ALA A 54 15.49 -0.41 2.78
C ALA A 54 13.99 -0.17 3.11
N MET A 55 13.23 0.39 2.19
CA MET A 55 11.78 0.55 2.30
C MET A 55 11.07 -0.81 2.24
N ALA A 56 11.43 -1.67 1.28
CA ALA A 56 10.86 -3.00 1.12
C ALA A 56 11.10 -3.85 2.38
N ASP A 57 12.31 -3.84 2.93
CA ASP A 57 12.66 -4.59 4.15
C ASP A 57 11.87 -4.12 5.39
N ARG A 58 11.54 -2.83 5.46
CA ARG A 58 10.66 -2.29 6.51
C ARG A 58 9.22 -2.73 6.30
N MET A 59 8.72 -2.57 5.08
CA MET A 59 7.34 -2.93 4.71
C MET A 59 7.08 -4.43 4.91
N GLU A 60 8.03 -5.29 4.60
CA GLU A 60 7.92 -6.73 4.81
C GLU A 60 7.66 -7.08 6.28
N LYS A 61 8.29 -6.35 7.21
CA LYS A 61 8.13 -6.56 8.66
C LYS A 61 6.82 -6.02 9.21
N THR A 62 6.27 -4.96 8.61
CA THR A 62 5.10 -4.23 9.13
C THR A 62 3.79 -4.63 8.47
N VAL A 63 3.81 -4.90 7.16
CA VAL A 63 2.61 -5.17 6.36
C VAL A 63 2.63 -6.59 5.77
N GLY A 64 3.79 -7.03 5.30
CA GLY A 64 3.98 -8.37 4.76
C GLY A 64 4.80 -8.40 3.46
N ALA A 65 5.21 -9.60 3.05
CA ALA A 65 6.10 -9.81 1.92
C ALA A 65 5.48 -9.34 0.59
N LYS A 66 4.18 -9.55 0.38
CA LYS A 66 3.51 -9.20 -0.88
C LYS A 66 3.60 -7.70 -1.20
N ASP A 67 3.39 -6.86 -0.20
CA ASP A 67 3.44 -5.41 -0.38
C ASP A 67 4.88 -4.93 -0.56
N ALA A 68 5.85 -5.58 0.10
CA ALA A 68 7.28 -5.35 -0.11
C ALA A 68 7.73 -5.74 -1.52
N ASP A 69 7.15 -6.79 -2.11
CA ASP A 69 7.48 -7.26 -3.46
C ASP A 69 7.09 -6.24 -4.55
N ILE A 70 6.10 -5.38 -4.31
CA ILE A 70 5.79 -4.26 -5.21
C ILE A 70 7.00 -3.32 -5.32
N LEU A 71 7.60 -2.95 -4.19
CA LEU A 71 8.78 -2.08 -4.18
C LEU A 71 10.01 -2.77 -4.81
N ARG A 72 10.20 -4.07 -4.57
CA ARG A 72 11.25 -4.86 -5.24
C ARG A 72 11.01 -4.93 -6.76
N GLY A 73 9.74 -5.01 -7.18
CA GLY A 73 9.33 -4.91 -8.59
C GLY A 73 9.74 -3.59 -9.24
N HIS A 74 9.66 -2.45 -8.53
CA HIS A 74 10.14 -1.16 -9.04
C HIS A 74 11.63 -1.20 -9.38
N ILE A 75 12.44 -1.88 -8.54
CA ILE A 75 13.88 -2.05 -8.82
C ILE A 75 14.09 -2.87 -10.09
N GLN A 76 13.38 -3.98 -10.25
CA GLN A 76 13.48 -4.83 -11.43
C GLN A 76 13.04 -4.11 -12.71
N MET A 77 11.97 -3.32 -12.65
CA MET A 77 11.50 -2.52 -13.78
C MET A 77 12.53 -1.49 -14.23
N LEU A 78 13.20 -0.82 -13.27
CA LEU A 78 14.25 0.17 -13.57
C LEU A 78 15.53 -0.48 -14.09
N GLN A 79 15.85 -1.68 -13.62
CA GLN A 79 17.06 -2.43 -14.02
C GLN A 79 16.92 -3.12 -15.38
N ASP A 80 15.81 -2.90 -16.12
CA ASP A 80 15.71 -3.35 -17.49
C ASP A 80 16.80 -2.63 -18.33
N PRO A 81 17.73 -3.37 -18.95
CA PRO A 81 18.81 -2.77 -19.72
C PRO A 81 18.32 -1.83 -20.82
N THR A 82 17.13 -2.11 -21.39
CA THR A 82 16.53 -1.31 -22.46
C THR A 82 16.21 0.13 -21.97
N ILE A 83 15.77 0.28 -20.73
CA ILE A 83 15.44 1.59 -20.15
C ILE A 83 16.71 2.42 -19.95
N GLU A 84 17.73 1.85 -19.32
CA GLU A 84 19.00 2.53 -19.09
C GLU A 84 19.68 2.92 -20.42
N GLU A 85 19.69 2.02 -21.40
CA GLU A 85 20.22 2.29 -22.74
C GLU A 85 19.49 3.43 -23.44
N GLN A 86 18.16 3.48 -23.38
CA GLN A 86 17.36 4.55 -23.99
C GLN A 86 17.63 5.90 -23.33
N ILE A 87 17.67 5.97 -22.00
CA ILE A 87 17.97 7.21 -21.27
C ILE A 87 19.38 7.70 -21.63
N THR A 88 20.37 6.82 -21.61
CA THR A 88 21.75 7.15 -21.96
C THR A 88 21.89 7.60 -23.41
N ALA A 89 21.22 6.93 -24.35
CA ALA A 89 21.22 7.32 -25.76
C ALA A 89 20.63 8.73 -25.98
N LEU A 90 19.57 9.11 -25.26
CA LEU A 90 19.00 10.45 -25.32
C LEU A 90 19.96 11.51 -24.75
N ILE A 91 20.60 11.23 -23.62
CA ILE A 91 21.62 12.14 -23.04
C ILE A 91 22.73 12.42 -24.06
N VAL A 92 23.24 11.38 -24.71
CA VAL A 92 24.37 11.52 -25.68
C VAL A 92 23.93 12.20 -26.98
N SER A 93 22.80 11.79 -27.55
CA SER A 93 22.36 12.27 -28.88
C SER A 93 21.77 13.66 -28.82
N GLU A 94 20.98 13.98 -27.82
CA GLU A 94 20.29 15.26 -27.70
C GLU A 94 20.99 16.27 -26.80
N LYS A 95 22.01 15.82 -26.05
CA LYS A 95 22.77 16.64 -25.08
C LYS A 95 21.85 17.33 -24.07
N ILE A 96 20.88 16.55 -23.52
CA ILE A 96 19.94 16.97 -22.50
C ILE A 96 20.35 16.43 -21.15
N THR A 97 19.80 17.02 -20.09
CA THR A 97 20.04 16.61 -18.70
C THR A 97 19.46 15.21 -18.40
N ALA A 98 20.00 14.55 -17.39
CA ALA A 98 19.53 13.25 -16.93
C ALA A 98 18.04 13.30 -16.53
N GLU A 99 17.60 14.38 -15.88
CA GLU A 99 16.19 14.57 -15.52
C GLU A 99 15.30 14.56 -16.76
N LYS A 100 15.71 15.28 -17.82
CA LYS A 100 14.89 15.38 -19.04
C LYS A 100 14.84 14.07 -19.80
N ALA A 101 15.97 13.37 -19.91
CA ALA A 101 16.03 12.07 -20.57
C ALA A 101 15.22 11.00 -19.80
N LEU A 102 15.37 10.96 -18.48
CA LEU A 102 14.62 10.06 -17.60
C LEU A 102 13.10 10.31 -17.71
N ASP A 103 12.67 11.57 -17.62
CA ASP A 103 11.27 11.97 -17.73
C ASP A 103 10.65 11.48 -19.05
N GLN A 104 11.36 11.71 -20.18
CA GLN A 104 10.87 11.31 -21.49
C GLN A 104 10.73 9.79 -21.63
N VAL A 105 11.75 9.02 -21.22
CA VAL A 105 11.72 7.56 -21.38
C VAL A 105 10.68 6.92 -20.46
N LEU A 106 10.67 7.29 -19.18
CA LEU A 106 9.75 6.66 -18.23
C LEU A 106 8.29 7.09 -18.45
N GLU A 107 8.02 8.35 -18.84
CA GLU A 107 6.65 8.75 -19.18
C GLU A 107 6.18 8.07 -20.46
N GLN A 108 7.00 7.98 -21.51
CA GLN A 108 6.66 7.24 -22.72
C GLN A 108 6.37 5.77 -22.41
N THR A 109 7.16 5.16 -21.54
CA THR A 109 6.94 3.76 -21.11
C THR A 109 5.61 3.65 -20.34
N ALA A 110 5.35 4.56 -19.41
CA ALA A 110 4.08 4.60 -18.67
C ALA A 110 2.87 4.76 -19.60
N GLU A 111 2.96 5.65 -20.60
CA GLU A 111 1.89 5.83 -21.59
C GLU A 111 1.61 4.56 -22.40
N ILE A 112 2.65 3.81 -22.78
CA ILE A 112 2.49 2.52 -23.48
C ILE A 112 1.70 1.54 -22.61
N PHE A 113 2.07 1.38 -21.35
CA PHE A 113 1.37 0.50 -20.42
C PHE A 113 -0.06 0.95 -20.15
N ALA A 114 -0.32 2.24 -20.03
CA ALA A 114 -1.65 2.80 -19.81
C ALA A 114 -2.63 2.53 -20.96
N GLN A 115 -2.14 2.32 -22.19
CA GLN A 115 -2.96 2.04 -23.37
C GLN A 115 -3.32 0.56 -23.52
N ILE A 116 -2.67 -0.35 -22.79
CA ILE A 116 -2.95 -1.77 -22.87
C ILE A 116 -4.30 -2.06 -22.18
N PRO A 117 -5.25 -2.77 -22.82
CA PRO A 117 -6.56 -3.07 -22.24
C PRO A 117 -6.49 -4.23 -21.24
N ASP A 118 -5.59 -4.12 -20.26
CA ASP A 118 -5.38 -5.05 -19.15
C ASP A 118 -5.14 -4.25 -17.88
N GLU A 119 -5.95 -4.47 -16.86
CA GLU A 119 -5.95 -3.67 -15.62
C GLU A 119 -4.64 -3.81 -14.85
N LEU A 120 -4.01 -4.99 -14.84
CA LEU A 120 -2.73 -5.22 -14.17
C LEU A 120 -1.60 -4.47 -14.89
N LEU A 121 -1.60 -4.48 -16.22
CA LEU A 121 -0.61 -3.76 -17.01
C LEU A 121 -0.82 -2.23 -16.92
N GLN A 122 -2.06 -1.76 -16.79
CA GLN A 122 -2.33 -0.34 -16.55
C GLN A 122 -1.80 0.12 -15.19
N GLN A 123 -1.81 -0.75 -14.17
CA GLN A 123 -1.19 -0.45 -12.88
C GLN A 123 0.31 -0.20 -13.01
N ARG A 124 1.00 -0.89 -13.92
CA ARG A 124 2.43 -0.66 -14.19
C ARG A 124 2.74 0.77 -14.67
N ALA A 125 1.80 1.41 -15.35
CA ALA A 125 1.96 2.83 -15.72
C ALA A 125 2.13 3.73 -14.46
N THR A 126 1.38 3.44 -13.40
CA THR A 126 1.50 4.16 -12.13
C THR A 126 2.84 3.87 -11.45
N ASP A 127 3.29 2.60 -11.49
CA ASP A 127 4.58 2.22 -10.94
C ASP A 127 5.75 2.95 -11.64
N PHE A 128 5.73 3.04 -12.98
CA PHE A 128 6.74 3.82 -13.73
C PHE A 128 6.73 5.29 -13.37
N ARG A 129 5.57 5.89 -13.14
CA ARG A 129 5.47 7.29 -12.69
C ARG A 129 5.99 7.50 -11.28
N ASP A 130 5.77 6.55 -10.36
CA ASP A 130 6.35 6.60 -9.01
C ASP A 130 7.88 6.49 -9.05
N ILE A 131 8.42 5.53 -9.81
CA ILE A 131 9.87 5.38 -10.05
C ILE A 131 10.46 6.69 -10.61
N LYS A 132 9.81 7.24 -11.65
CA LYS A 132 10.21 8.50 -12.30
C LYS A 132 10.28 9.64 -11.28
N ALA A 133 9.21 9.86 -10.55
CA ALA A 133 9.12 10.95 -9.57
C ALA A 133 10.22 10.84 -8.51
N ARG A 134 10.47 9.64 -7.99
CA ARG A 134 11.50 9.40 -6.98
C ARG A 134 12.92 9.65 -7.49
N ILE A 135 13.26 9.17 -8.68
CA ILE A 135 14.60 9.39 -9.24
C ILE A 135 14.81 10.87 -9.61
N LEU A 136 13.76 11.54 -10.13
CA LEU A 136 13.82 12.98 -10.39
C LEU A 136 14.08 13.79 -9.12
N LYS A 137 13.42 13.44 -8.01
CA LYS A 137 13.68 14.08 -6.71
C LYS A 137 15.12 13.87 -6.25
N ILE A 138 15.67 12.66 -6.42
CA ILE A 138 17.08 12.38 -6.09
C ILE A 138 18.02 13.23 -6.95
N LEU A 139 17.77 13.32 -8.26
CA LEU A 139 18.57 14.11 -9.20
C LEU A 139 18.53 15.61 -8.88
N LEU A 140 17.38 16.11 -8.47
CA LEU A 140 17.14 17.52 -8.15
C LEU A 140 17.47 17.87 -6.69
N GLY A 141 17.81 16.89 -5.85
CA GLY A 141 18.08 17.11 -4.43
C GLY A 141 16.84 17.54 -3.64
N ILE A 142 15.65 17.15 -4.08
CA ILE A 142 14.38 17.41 -3.38
C ILE A 142 14.20 16.32 -2.32
N GLU A 143 14.08 16.73 -1.07
CA GLU A 143 13.78 15.82 0.04
C GLU A 143 12.26 15.74 0.22
N ASP A 144 11.72 14.52 0.27
CA ASP A 144 10.32 14.27 0.63
C ASP A 144 10.12 14.36 2.14
N TYR A 145 8.87 14.63 2.53
CA TYR A 145 8.49 14.53 3.93
C TYR A 145 8.68 13.09 4.42
N ASP A 146 9.46 12.92 5.48
CA ASP A 146 9.65 11.61 6.11
C ASP A 146 8.41 11.23 6.92
N ILE A 147 7.51 10.45 6.33
CA ILE A 147 6.28 9.99 6.98
C ILE A 147 6.58 9.17 8.25
N SER A 148 7.75 8.51 8.32
CA SER A 148 8.14 7.73 9.50
C SER A 148 8.39 8.59 10.74
N ALA A 149 8.71 9.87 10.53
CA ALA A 149 8.89 10.86 11.58
C ALA A 149 7.59 11.60 11.96
N ALA A 150 6.45 11.22 11.40
CA ALA A 150 5.17 11.84 11.69
C ALA A 150 4.83 11.71 13.19
N PRO A 151 4.41 12.80 13.86
CA PRO A 151 4.04 12.74 15.26
C PRO A 151 2.79 11.89 15.50
N ALA A 152 2.66 11.35 16.70
CA ALA A 152 1.47 10.59 17.08
C ALA A 152 0.18 11.42 16.94
N GLY A 153 -0.87 10.81 16.42
CA GLY A 153 -2.14 11.49 16.14
C GLY A 153 -2.16 12.28 14.84
N THR A 154 -1.28 11.94 13.89
CA THR A 154 -1.29 12.55 12.55
C THR A 154 -2.43 12.01 11.69
N VAL A 155 -3.13 12.92 11.01
CA VAL A 155 -4.00 12.59 9.87
C VAL A 155 -3.25 12.95 8.59
N LEU A 156 -2.88 11.91 7.82
CA LEU A 156 -2.21 12.11 6.53
C LEU A 156 -3.21 12.58 5.49
N VAL A 157 -2.87 13.63 4.78
CA VAL A 157 -3.66 14.15 3.64
C VAL A 157 -2.76 14.16 2.41
N ALA A 158 -3.19 13.51 1.35
CA ALA A 158 -2.43 13.42 0.08
C ALA A 158 -3.37 13.44 -1.12
N HIS A 159 -2.83 13.75 -2.30
CA HIS A 159 -3.58 13.53 -3.55
C HIS A 159 -3.83 12.02 -3.73
N ASP A 160 -2.79 11.22 -3.69
CA ASP A 160 -2.82 9.75 -3.58
C ASP A 160 -1.66 9.29 -2.69
N LEU A 161 -1.71 8.05 -2.23
CA LEU A 161 -0.59 7.44 -1.52
C LEU A 161 0.03 6.35 -2.39
N THR A 162 1.23 6.65 -2.89
CA THR A 162 2.01 5.67 -3.65
C THR A 162 2.60 4.58 -2.75
N PRO A 163 2.98 3.41 -3.30
CA PRO A 163 3.64 2.37 -2.52
C PRO A 163 4.87 2.85 -1.75
N SER A 164 5.66 3.73 -2.36
CA SER A 164 6.85 4.30 -1.74
C SER A 164 6.53 5.20 -0.53
N MET A 165 5.50 6.01 -0.61
CA MET A 165 5.03 6.86 0.51
C MET A 165 4.53 6.00 1.67
N THR A 166 3.80 4.94 1.35
CA THR A 166 3.19 4.07 2.37
C THR A 166 4.20 3.22 3.13
N ALA A 167 5.37 2.92 2.54
CA ALA A 167 6.45 2.18 3.19
C ALA A 167 7.04 2.89 4.43
N GLY A 168 6.84 4.21 4.54
CA GLY A 168 7.25 5.01 5.70
C GLY A 168 6.22 5.11 6.82
N ILE A 169 5.01 4.58 6.66
CA ILE A 169 3.94 4.73 7.64
C ILE A 169 4.24 3.91 8.91
N VAL A 170 4.21 4.58 10.05
CA VAL A 170 4.21 3.96 11.39
C VAL A 170 2.77 4.03 11.89
N ALA A 171 2.06 2.89 11.88
CA ALA A 171 0.62 2.82 12.09
C ALA A 171 0.17 3.46 13.43
N GLU A 172 1.00 3.32 14.48
CA GLU A 172 0.71 3.87 15.81
C GLU A 172 0.68 5.40 15.83
N ASN A 173 1.35 6.05 14.89
CA ASN A 173 1.42 7.50 14.80
C ASN A 173 0.29 8.10 13.95
N ILE A 174 -0.33 7.28 13.08
CA ILE A 174 -1.31 7.76 12.12
C ILE A 174 -2.73 7.54 12.65
N ALA A 175 -3.43 8.64 12.90
CA ALA A 175 -4.82 8.63 13.35
C ALA A 175 -5.82 8.46 12.19
N GLY A 176 -5.40 8.70 10.95
CA GLY A 176 -6.26 8.54 9.79
C GLY A 176 -5.60 8.96 8.48
N ILE A 177 -6.23 8.59 7.37
CA ILE A 177 -5.77 8.90 6.01
C ILE A 177 -6.93 9.52 5.23
N LEU A 178 -6.65 10.62 4.54
CA LEU A 178 -7.55 11.28 3.60
C LEU A 178 -6.85 11.42 2.24
N THR A 179 -7.50 11.01 1.15
CA THR A 179 -6.96 11.21 -0.20
C THR A 179 -7.95 11.87 -1.14
N GLU A 180 -7.45 12.61 -2.14
CA GLU A 180 -8.28 13.20 -3.19
C GLU A 180 -8.78 12.17 -4.20
N VAL A 181 -7.97 11.17 -4.48
CA VAL A 181 -8.29 10.08 -5.40
C VAL A 181 -8.20 8.72 -4.71
N GLY A 182 -8.55 7.67 -5.41
CA GLY A 182 -8.49 6.30 -4.91
C GLY A 182 -9.86 5.71 -4.64
N GLY A 183 -9.97 4.40 -4.87
CA GLY A 183 -11.19 3.61 -4.63
C GLY A 183 -10.98 2.56 -3.56
N ARG A 184 -12.00 1.73 -3.31
CA ARG A 184 -11.93 0.62 -2.33
C ARG A 184 -10.86 -0.42 -2.66
N THR A 185 -10.44 -0.50 -3.90
CA THR A 185 -9.42 -1.42 -4.40
C THR A 185 -8.07 -0.74 -4.65
N SER A 186 -7.97 0.57 -4.38
CA SER A 186 -6.69 1.29 -4.51
C SER A 186 -5.65 0.78 -3.52
N HIS A 187 -4.38 1.00 -3.83
CA HIS A 187 -3.26 0.64 -2.97
C HIS A 187 -3.40 1.29 -1.58
N SER A 188 -3.76 2.58 -1.54
CA SER A 188 -4.03 3.34 -0.30
C SER A 188 -5.08 2.67 0.58
N ALA A 189 -6.19 2.17 -0.02
CA ALA A 189 -7.26 1.49 0.71
C ALA A 189 -6.82 0.12 1.24
N ILE A 190 -6.11 -0.66 0.44
CA ILE A 190 -5.62 -1.99 0.82
C ILE A 190 -4.67 -1.86 2.00
N LEU A 191 -3.73 -0.94 1.91
CA LEU A 191 -2.73 -0.71 2.95
C LEU A 191 -3.36 -0.15 4.24
N ALA A 192 -4.26 0.84 4.13
CA ALA A 192 -4.97 1.38 5.29
C ALA A 192 -5.72 0.29 6.07
N ARG A 193 -6.38 -0.66 5.35
CA ARG A 193 -7.00 -1.82 5.98
C ARG A 193 -6.01 -2.79 6.60
N ALA A 194 -4.89 -3.07 5.93
CA ALA A 194 -3.85 -3.95 6.46
C ALA A 194 -3.21 -3.41 7.74
N MET A 195 -3.07 -2.08 7.83
CA MET A 195 -2.56 -1.38 9.01
C MET A 195 -3.65 -0.99 10.03
N GLU A 196 -4.92 -1.30 9.75
CA GLU A 196 -6.07 -0.92 10.58
C GLU A 196 -6.17 0.59 10.84
N ILE A 197 -5.74 1.43 9.90
CA ILE A 197 -5.82 2.89 9.95
C ILE A 197 -7.13 3.34 9.31
N PRO A 198 -7.97 4.15 9.99
CA PRO A 198 -9.17 4.72 9.39
C PRO A 198 -8.85 5.53 8.13
N ALA A 199 -9.57 5.30 7.01
CA ALA A 199 -9.31 6.00 5.77
C ALA A 199 -10.60 6.43 5.05
N VAL A 200 -10.58 7.67 4.55
CA VAL A 200 -11.61 8.21 3.66
C VAL A 200 -10.93 8.69 2.38
N LEU A 201 -11.35 8.14 1.24
CA LEU A 201 -10.73 8.33 -0.05
C LEU A 201 -11.64 9.08 -1.00
N SER A 202 -11.10 9.62 -2.11
CA SER A 202 -11.84 10.37 -3.12
C SER A 202 -12.58 11.57 -2.54
N ILE A 203 -11.90 12.38 -1.76
CA ILE A 203 -12.41 13.65 -1.25
C ILE A 203 -11.87 14.76 -2.14
N ASP A 204 -12.68 15.21 -3.09
CA ASP A 204 -12.30 16.24 -4.05
C ASP A 204 -11.84 17.54 -3.35
N GLY A 205 -10.66 18.04 -3.73
CA GLY A 205 -10.07 19.28 -3.23
C GLY A 205 -9.63 19.28 -1.78
N ILE A 206 -9.49 18.11 -1.13
CA ILE A 206 -9.11 18.06 0.30
C ILE A 206 -7.72 18.65 0.54
N CYS A 207 -6.74 18.40 -0.35
CA CYS A 207 -5.38 18.90 -0.20
C CYS A 207 -5.30 20.43 -0.21
N THR A 208 -6.20 21.10 -0.93
CA THR A 208 -6.28 22.56 -0.97
C THR A 208 -7.17 23.16 0.13
N ALA A 209 -8.06 22.34 0.69
CA ALA A 209 -9.03 22.78 1.69
C ALA A 209 -8.49 22.75 3.11
N VAL A 210 -7.36 22.06 3.36
CA VAL A 210 -6.74 21.92 4.66
C VAL A 210 -5.34 22.55 4.68
N LYS A 211 -4.82 22.77 5.89
CA LYS A 211 -3.44 23.23 6.14
C LYS A 211 -2.78 22.29 7.14
N ASN A 212 -1.44 22.21 7.07
CA ASN A 212 -0.67 21.50 8.08
C ASN A 212 -1.02 22.02 9.49
N GLY A 213 -1.33 21.10 10.40
CA GLY A 213 -1.75 21.39 11.75
C GLY A 213 -3.26 21.59 11.95
N ASP A 214 -4.07 21.67 10.90
CA ASP A 214 -5.53 21.72 11.04
C ASP A 214 -6.04 20.48 11.78
N ARG A 215 -7.05 20.67 12.62
CA ARG A 215 -7.70 19.57 13.34
C ARG A 215 -8.69 18.86 12.45
N VAL A 216 -8.65 17.54 12.43
CA VAL A 216 -9.57 16.71 11.62
C VAL A 216 -10.13 15.58 12.45
N VAL A 217 -11.42 15.30 12.23
CA VAL A 217 -12.09 14.08 12.66
C VAL A 217 -12.60 13.35 11.41
N LEU A 218 -12.46 12.03 11.39
CA LEU A 218 -12.92 11.21 10.26
C LEU A 218 -13.56 9.90 10.73
N ASN A 219 -14.50 9.43 9.93
CA ASN A 219 -15.15 8.13 10.10
C ASN A 219 -14.94 7.32 8.82
N GLY A 220 -14.00 6.38 8.87
CA GLY A 220 -13.65 5.52 7.74
C GLY A 220 -14.74 4.52 7.37
N THR A 221 -15.69 4.24 8.29
CA THR A 221 -16.84 3.36 8.02
C THR A 221 -17.93 4.08 7.24
N SER A 222 -18.23 5.35 7.59
CA SER A 222 -19.26 6.15 6.89
C SER A 222 -18.69 6.94 5.70
N GLY A 223 -17.36 7.10 5.60
CA GLY A 223 -16.71 7.92 4.57
C GLY A 223 -16.84 9.42 4.83
N GLU A 224 -16.93 9.86 6.09
CA GLU A 224 -17.08 11.25 6.49
C GLU A 224 -15.78 11.82 7.07
N ALA A 225 -15.46 13.07 6.71
CA ALA A 225 -14.36 13.83 7.29
C ALA A 225 -14.79 15.27 7.58
N ILE A 226 -14.39 15.80 8.73
CA ILE A 226 -14.71 17.16 9.14
C ILE A 226 -13.41 17.86 9.54
N VAL A 227 -13.12 18.96 8.85
CA VAL A 227 -11.95 19.81 9.08
C VAL A 227 -12.34 20.91 10.07
N ASN A 228 -11.47 21.17 11.02
CA ASN A 228 -11.65 22.14 12.09
C ASN A 228 -13.03 22.01 12.75
N PRO A 229 -13.34 20.81 13.33
CA PRO A 229 -14.61 20.57 13.98
C PRO A 229 -14.79 21.50 15.18
N ASP A 230 -16.05 21.85 15.47
CA ASP A 230 -16.37 22.49 16.74
C ASP A 230 -16.23 21.51 17.92
N ALA A 231 -16.25 22.04 19.13
CA ALA A 231 -16.04 21.23 20.34
C ALA A 231 -17.12 20.14 20.51
N GLU A 232 -18.35 20.38 20.09
CA GLU A 232 -19.45 19.41 20.16
C GLU A 232 -19.20 18.24 19.19
N THR A 233 -18.82 18.57 17.96
CA THR A 233 -18.46 17.56 16.93
C THR A 233 -17.25 16.74 17.35
N GLU A 234 -16.19 17.38 17.86
CA GLU A 234 -15.01 16.66 18.32
C GLU A 234 -15.34 15.72 19.49
N GLN A 235 -16.16 16.18 20.45
CA GLN A 235 -16.61 15.34 21.57
C GLN A 235 -17.47 14.15 21.09
N LYS A 236 -18.34 14.35 20.10
CA LYS A 236 -19.10 13.27 19.48
C LYS A 236 -18.19 12.22 18.86
N PHE A 237 -17.18 12.63 18.08
CA PHE A 237 -16.23 11.70 17.48
C PHE A 237 -15.33 11.00 18.52
N ALA A 238 -14.97 11.69 19.60
CA ALA A 238 -14.27 11.07 20.72
C ALA A 238 -15.12 9.96 21.36
N GLY A 239 -16.42 10.18 21.52
CA GLY A 239 -17.37 9.15 21.96
C GLY A 239 -17.42 7.94 21.02
N LEU A 240 -17.54 8.19 19.70
CA LEU A 240 -17.53 7.13 18.68
C LEU A 240 -16.21 6.34 18.70
N LEU A 241 -15.08 7.01 18.86
CA LEU A 241 -13.76 6.35 18.98
C LEU A 241 -13.70 5.42 20.20
N GLU A 242 -14.20 5.88 21.34
CA GLU A 242 -14.26 5.06 22.56
C GLU A 242 -15.22 3.86 22.41
N GLU A 243 -16.34 4.05 21.75
CA GLU A 243 -17.28 2.95 21.44
C GLU A 243 -16.62 1.93 20.51
N TYR A 244 -15.97 2.40 19.43
CA TYR A 244 -15.26 1.53 18.50
C TYR A 244 -14.14 0.72 19.17
N LYS A 245 -13.36 1.35 20.06
CA LYS A 245 -12.32 0.67 20.84
C LYS A 245 -12.92 -0.37 21.78
N LYS A 246 -14.03 -0.03 22.47
CA LYS A 246 -14.71 -0.96 23.38
C LYS A 246 -15.28 -2.17 22.62
N GLU A 247 -15.87 -1.94 21.44
CA GLU A 247 -16.36 -3.02 20.60
C GLU A 247 -15.22 -3.94 20.17
N LYS A 248 -14.10 -3.38 19.71
CA LYS A 248 -12.91 -4.13 19.32
C LYS A 248 -12.33 -4.96 20.48
N GLU A 249 -12.26 -4.36 21.70
CA GLU A 249 -11.85 -5.06 22.91
C GLU A 249 -12.86 -6.16 23.34
N LEU A 250 -14.17 -5.90 23.13
CA LEU A 250 -15.19 -6.90 23.40
C LEU A 250 -15.04 -8.11 22.47
N LEU A 251 -14.79 -7.87 21.18
CA LEU A 251 -14.57 -8.95 20.21
C LEU A 251 -13.38 -9.83 20.59
N LYS A 252 -12.30 -9.26 21.10
CA LYS A 252 -11.15 -10.05 21.60
C LYS A 252 -11.50 -11.01 22.71
N LYS A 253 -12.54 -10.73 23.52
CA LYS A 253 -12.99 -11.62 24.60
C LYS A 253 -13.66 -12.89 24.09
N PHE A 254 -14.07 -12.92 22.82
CA PHE A 254 -14.63 -14.11 22.19
C PHE A 254 -13.56 -15.05 21.63
N ALA A 255 -12.29 -14.62 21.56
CA ALA A 255 -11.19 -15.51 21.21
C ALA A 255 -11.08 -16.64 22.26
N GLY A 256 -10.96 -17.89 21.83
CA GLY A 256 -10.93 -19.08 22.67
C GLY A 256 -12.31 -19.53 23.22
N VAL A 257 -13.38 -18.84 22.87
CA VAL A 257 -14.73 -19.24 23.30
C VAL A 257 -15.38 -20.09 22.21
N PRO A 258 -15.87 -21.31 22.52
CA PRO A 258 -16.55 -22.13 21.53
C PRO A 258 -17.75 -21.41 20.90
N THR A 259 -17.82 -21.45 19.57
CA THR A 259 -18.97 -20.88 18.84
C THR A 259 -20.21 -21.72 19.02
N VAL A 260 -21.18 -21.20 19.78
CA VAL A 260 -22.42 -21.91 20.09
C VAL A 260 -23.62 -21.00 19.80
N SER A 261 -24.62 -21.51 19.11
CA SER A 261 -25.88 -20.79 18.90
C SER A 261 -26.70 -20.67 20.17
N ALA A 262 -27.76 -19.85 20.19
CA ALA A 262 -28.59 -19.58 21.35
C ALA A 262 -29.31 -20.83 21.91
N ASP A 263 -29.51 -21.85 21.07
CA ASP A 263 -30.09 -23.14 21.46
C ASP A 263 -29.05 -24.18 21.94
N GLY A 264 -27.79 -23.80 22.02
CA GLY A 264 -26.70 -24.66 22.47
C GLY A 264 -26.06 -25.51 21.36
N THR A 265 -26.43 -25.31 20.09
CA THR A 265 -25.82 -26.03 18.97
C THR A 265 -24.41 -25.47 18.70
N LYS A 266 -23.41 -26.36 18.70
CA LYS A 266 -22.03 -25.98 18.35
C LYS A 266 -21.93 -25.72 16.83
N VAL A 267 -21.37 -24.58 16.47
CA VAL A 267 -21.09 -24.20 15.08
C VAL A 267 -19.58 -24.05 14.91
N GLU A 268 -19.01 -24.68 13.90
CA GLU A 268 -17.60 -24.53 13.60
C GLU A 268 -17.33 -23.20 12.88
N LEU A 269 -16.42 -22.41 13.41
CA LEU A 269 -15.95 -21.16 12.81
C LEU A 269 -14.68 -21.44 12.01
N VAL A 270 -14.80 -21.58 10.68
CA VAL A 270 -13.69 -21.90 9.80
C VAL A 270 -13.34 -20.72 8.90
N CYS A 271 -12.05 -20.62 8.54
CA CYS A 271 -11.53 -19.53 7.73
C CYS A 271 -11.37 -19.94 6.27
N ASN A 272 -11.57 -18.98 5.36
CA ASN A 272 -11.19 -19.13 3.96
C ASN A 272 -9.83 -18.48 3.77
N ILE A 273 -8.88 -19.21 3.16
CA ILE A 273 -7.53 -18.72 2.92
C ILE A 273 -7.20 -18.79 1.43
N GLY A 274 -6.35 -17.86 0.95
CA GLY A 274 -5.82 -17.84 -0.41
C GLY A 274 -4.37 -18.31 -0.48
N LYS A 275 -3.61 -18.17 0.61
CA LYS A 275 -2.18 -18.50 0.69
C LYS A 275 -1.87 -19.25 1.98
N PRO A 276 -0.77 -20.05 2.00
CA PRO A 276 -0.34 -20.75 3.21
C PRO A 276 -0.10 -19.81 4.42
N GLU A 277 0.39 -18.60 4.18
CA GLU A 277 0.67 -17.60 5.22
C GLU A 277 -0.60 -17.14 5.95
N ASP A 278 -1.75 -17.12 5.25
CA ASP A 278 -3.05 -16.74 5.82
C ASP A 278 -3.47 -17.67 6.96
N ALA A 279 -2.96 -18.91 6.96
CA ALA A 279 -3.26 -19.88 8.01
C ALA A 279 -2.78 -19.40 9.39
N LYS A 280 -1.65 -18.68 9.47
CA LYS A 280 -1.18 -18.10 10.73
C LYS A 280 -2.16 -17.06 11.27
N LYS A 281 -2.64 -16.17 10.40
CA LYS A 281 -3.62 -15.13 10.76
C LYS A 281 -4.96 -15.75 11.15
N ALA A 282 -5.36 -16.84 10.48
CA ALA A 282 -6.57 -17.57 10.83
C ALA A 282 -6.48 -18.19 12.24
N VAL A 283 -5.31 -18.72 12.62
CA VAL A 283 -5.05 -19.21 13.99
C VAL A 283 -5.05 -18.06 15.01
N GLU A 284 -4.41 -16.94 14.70
CA GLU A 284 -4.37 -15.74 15.56
C GLU A 284 -5.77 -15.15 15.80
N CYS A 285 -6.67 -15.28 14.82
CA CYS A 285 -8.08 -14.89 14.92
C CYS A 285 -8.97 -15.98 15.56
N ASP A 286 -8.37 -17.03 16.11
CA ASP A 286 -9.07 -18.15 16.77
C ASP A 286 -10.05 -18.90 15.83
N GLY A 287 -9.70 -18.97 14.53
CA GLY A 287 -10.42 -19.83 13.59
C GLY A 287 -10.28 -21.30 13.98
N GLU A 288 -11.39 -22.04 14.02
CA GLU A 288 -11.42 -23.46 14.42
C GLU A 288 -10.89 -24.41 13.32
N GLY A 289 -10.60 -23.88 12.11
CA GLY A 289 -10.07 -24.64 10.98
C GLY A 289 -10.04 -23.84 9.68
N ILE A 290 -9.61 -24.51 8.61
CA ILE A 290 -9.68 -23.99 7.25
C ILE A 290 -10.87 -24.62 6.55
N GLY A 291 -11.89 -23.81 6.24
CA GLY A 291 -13.07 -24.23 5.51
C GLY A 291 -12.83 -24.31 4.00
N LEU A 292 -12.00 -23.42 3.47
CA LEU A 292 -11.62 -23.38 2.06
C LEU A 292 -10.19 -22.85 1.92
N PHE A 293 -9.35 -23.64 1.26
CA PHE A 293 -8.08 -23.14 0.72
C PHE A 293 -8.24 -22.92 -0.78
N ARG A 294 -8.21 -21.66 -1.19
CA ARG A 294 -8.33 -21.27 -2.60
C ARG A 294 -7.03 -21.53 -3.32
N THR A 295 -6.85 -22.76 -3.77
CA THR A 295 -5.61 -23.25 -4.36
C THR A 295 -5.32 -22.64 -5.74
N GLU A 296 -6.33 -22.03 -6.39
CA GLU A 296 -6.13 -21.28 -7.62
C GLU A 296 -5.07 -20.18 -7.49
N PHE A 297 -4.89 -19.60 -6.30
CA PHE A 297 -3.83 -18.62 -6.05
C PHE A 297 -2.41 -19.20 -6.13
N LEU A 298 -2.24 -20.51 -6.04
CA LEU A 298 -0.93 -21.16 -6.29
C LEU A 298 -0.56 -21.17 -7.78
N PHE A 299 -1.56 -20.99 -8.65
CA PHE A 299 -1.40 -21.03 -10.12
C PHE A 299 -1.44 -19.61 -10.72
N MET A 300 -1.90 -18.61 -9.97
CA MET A 300 -1.96 -17.23 -10.44
C MET A 300 -0.59 -16.56 -10.29
N ASP A 301 -0.33 -15.55 -11.11
CA ASP A 301 0.89 -14.74 -11.10
C ASP A 301 2.20 -15.54 -11.33
N ARG A 302 2.14 -16.61 -12.14
CA ARG A 302 3.28 -17.48 -12.46
C ARG A 302 3.34 -17.79 -13.95
N ASP A 303 4.55 -17.85 -14.48
CA ASP A 303 4.80 -18.27 -15.87
C ASP A 303 4.75 -19.80 -16.06
N THR A 304 4.83 -20.57 -14.97
CA THR A 304 4.86 -22.03 -14.98
C THR A 304 3.86 -22.61 -13.99
N ILE A 305 3.28 -23.74 -14.35
CA ILE A 305 2.42 -24.51 -13.44
C ILE A 305 3.24 -24.94 -12.22
N PRO A 306 2.72 -24.76 -10.96
CA PRO A 306 3.42 -25.23 -9.78
C PRO A 306 3.66 -26.73 -9.81
N THR A 307 4.87 -27.13 -9.42
CA THR A 307 5.23 -28.54 -9.33
C THR A 307 4.44 -29.25 -8.22
N GLU A 308 4.39 -30.58 -8.25
CA GLU A 308 3.76 -31.37 -7.19
C GLU A 308 4.40 -31.08 -5.82
N GLU A 309 5.71 -30.92 -5.77
CA GLU A 309 6.43 -30.59 -4.53
C GLU A 309 6.05 -29.22 -3.97
N GLU A 310 5.95 -28.19 -4.82
CA GLU A 310 5.50 -26.85 -4.40
C GLU A 310 4.08 -26.86 -3.87
N GLN A 311 3.18 -27.59 -4.52
CA GLN A 311 1.80 -27.75 -4.06
C GLN A 311 1.77 -28.52 -2.72
N PHE A 312 2.55 -29.60 -2.62
CA PHE A 312 2.66 -30.39 -1.39
C PHE A 312 3.15 -29.56 -0.21
N GLU A 313 4.20 -28.78 -0.37
CA GLU A 313 4.71 -27.92 0.71
C GLU A 313 3.70 -26.83 1.10
N ALA A 314 2.96 -26.26 0.14
CA ALA A 314 1.89 -25.30 0.43
C ALA A 314 0.77 -25.95 1.27
N TYR A 315 0.27 -27.11 0.88
CA TYR A 315 -0.77 -27.83 1.63
C TYR A 315 -0.26 -28.28 3.01
N LYS A 316 0.95 -28.78 3.08
CA LYS A 316 1.59 -29.20 4.32
C LYS A 316 1.75 -28.04 5.30
N SER A 317 2.17 -26.87 4.82
CA SER A 317 2.28 -25.65 5.65
C SER A 317 0.95 -25.27 6.29
N VAL A 318 -0.14 -25.31 5.52
CA VAL A 318 -1.50 -25.07 6.02
C VAL A 318 -1.93 -26.14 7.01
N ALA A 319 -1.73 -27.41 6.68
CA ALA A 319 -2.12 -28.55 7.55
C ALA A 319 -1.36 -28.52 8.89
N VAL A 320 -0.06 -28.20 8.89
CA VAL A 320 0.75 -28.09 10.11
C VAL A 320 0.26 -26.97 11.02
N SER A 321 -0.22 -25.86 10.48
CA SER A 321 -0.79 -24.74 11.26
C SER A 321 -2.05 -25.15 12.04
N TYR A 322 -2.73 -26.20 11.61
CA TYR A 322 -3.95 -26.74 12.22
C TYR A 322 -3.84 -28.20 12.64
N THR A 323 -2.65 -28.68 13.01
CA THR A 323 -2.44 -30.08 13.41
C THR A 323 -3.29 -30.55 14.58
N HIS A 324 -3.81 -29.63 15.39
CA HIS A 324 -4.73 -29.91 16.50
C HIS A 324 -6.20 -29.91 16.08
N LEU A 325 -6.54 -29.53 14.84
CA LEU A 325 -7.87 -29.45 14.30
C LEU A 325 -8.08 -30.52 13.22
N ARG A 326 -9.28 -31.09 13.17
CA ARG A 326 -9.64 -32.12 12.20
C ARG A 326 -9.95 -31.44 10.85
N ALA A 327 -9.23 -31.77 9.79
CA ALA A 327 -9.58 -31.35 8.45
C ALA A 327 -10.88 -32.06 8.02
N HIS A 328 -11.90 -31.31 7.60
CA HIS A 328 -13.00 -31.86 6.84
C HIS A 328 -12.56 -32.00 5.38
N GLU A 329 -12.41 -33.24 4.92
CA GLU A 329 -12.20 -33.51 3.52
C GLU A 329 -13.50 -33.20 2.75
N THR A 330 -13.42 -32.30 1.78
CA THR A 330 -14.47 -32.19 0.77
C THR A 330 -14.25 -33.31 -0.22
N GLU A 331 -15.17 -34.25 -0.29
CA GLU A 331 -15.19 -35.24 -1.38
C GLU A 331 -15.31 -34.47 -2.71
N LEU A 332 -14.28 -34.56 -3.52
CA LEU A 332 -14.34 -34.17 -4.92
C LEU A 332 -15.24 -35.17 -5.65
N HIS A 333 -16.45 -34.74 -5.97
CA HIS A 333 -17.20 -35.39 -7.02
C HIS A 333 -16.52 -35.05 -8.36
N LEU A 334 -15.79 -36.01 -8.90
CA LEU A 334 -15.37 -36.06 -10.28
C LEU A 334 -16.59 -36.20 -11.22
#